data_15dcad2d31b3dc0e83f48c260f89b590
#
_entry.id   15dcad2d31b3dc0e83f48c260f89b590
#
_cell.length_a   1.000
_cell.length_b   1.000
_cell.length_c   1.000
_cell.angle_alpha   90.00
_cell.angle_beta   90.00
_cell.angle_gamma   90.00
#
_symmetry.space_group_name_H-M   'P 1'
#
loop_
_entity.id
_entity.type
_entity.pdbx_description
1 polymer ?
#
loop_
_entity_poly.entity_id
_entity_poly.type
_entity_poly.pdbx_seq_one_letter_code
_entity_poly.pdbx_strand_id
1 'polypeptide(L)'
;MEGGCLIIENAEELTKESVVTLSLLLEQESSGLFVILEGTSKGIRKLMASDEGFAKKFTESISVPIFTNDELVTFARSYSRELGYKIDDMAVLALYNRISNIQRLDQATTLTEVKDIVDEAIDREAHGGIKKAISILTASRYTDDDRIVLREKDFE
;
A
#
# COMPACT_ATOMS: atom_id res chain seq x y z
N MET A 1 6.35 -30.18 -13.76
CA MET A 1 5.68 -28.94 -14.17
C MET A 1 6.73 -28.12 -14.88
N GLU A 2 6.55 -27.84 -16.14
CA GLU A 2 7.48 -27.01 -16.92
C GLU A 2 7.08 -25.56 -16.73
N GLY A 3 7.91 -24.80 -15.99
CA GLY A 3 7.70 -23.40 -15.71
C GLY A 3 6.71 -23.12 -14.57
N GLY A 4 6.87 -21.99 -13.93
CA GLY A 4 5.98 -21.51 -12.87
C GLY A 4 6.65 -20.49 -11.99
N CYS A 5 5.87 -19.82 -11.14
CA CYS A 5 6.36 -18.91 -10.12
C CYS A 5 5.85 -19.37 -8.75
N LEU A 6 6.78 -19.56 -7.82
CA LEU A 6 6.49 -19.82 -6.42
C LEU A 6 6.81 -18.56 -5.62
N ILE A 7 5.80 -17.99 -4.95
CA ILE A 7 5.99 -16.85 -4.05
C ILE A 7 5.83 -17.36 -2.63
N ILE A 8 6.83 -17.10 -1.78
CA ILE A 8 6.82 -17.44 -0.36
C ILE A 8 6.77 -16.13 0.40
N GLU A 9 5.61 -15.82 0.95
CA GLU A 9 5.36 -14.65 1.79
C GLU A 9 5.90 -14.89 3.21
N ASN A 10 6.32 -13.82 3.90
CA ASN A 10 6.93 -13.87 5.23
C ASN A 10 8.07 -14.91 5.32
N ALA A 11 8.92 -14.94 4.29
CA ALA A 11 9.95 -15.95 4.15
C ALA A 11 10.97 -15.97 5.30
N GLU A 12 11.07 -14.87 6.07
CA GLU A 12 11.86 -14.84 7.31
C GLU A 12 11.37 -15.79 8.40
N GLU A 13 10.15 -16.31 8.30
CA GLU A 13 9.57 -17.28 9.23
C GLU A 13 9.88 -18.74 8.83
N LEU A 14 10.55 -18.95 7.69
CA LEU A 14 10.96 -20.28 7.27
C LEU A 14 11.83 -20.95 8.33
N THR A 15 11.46 -22.19 8.67
CA THR A 15 12.27 -23.01 9.57
C THR A 15 13.57 -23.46 8.87
N LYS A 16 14.58 -23.84 9.64
CA LYS A 16 15.81 -24.39 9.07
C LYS A 16 15.55 -25.62 8.18
N GLU A 17 14.61 -26.47 8.56
CA GLU A 17 14.22 -27.65 7.78
C GLU A 17 13.60 -27.24 6.44
N SER A 18 12.75 -26.22 6.45
CA SER A 18 12.15 -25.68 5.22
C SER A 18 13.19 -25.05 4.29
N VAL A 19 14.17 -24.34 4.85
CA VAL A 19 15.30 -23.77 4.08
C VAL A 19 16.11 -24.88 3.42
N VAL A 20 16.45 -25.93 4.14
CA VAL A 20 17.18 -27.07 3.58
C VAL A 20 16.38 -27.77 2.48
N THR A 21 15.10 -28.01 2.72
CA THR A 21 14.20 -28.66 1.74
C THR A 21 14.07 -27.80 0.47
N LEU A 22 13.88 -26.50 0.61
CA LEU A 22 13.80 -25.57 -0.52
C LEU A 22 15.14 -25.49 -1.26
N SER A 23 16.24 -25.49 -0.52
CA SER A 23 17.59 -25.51 -1.11
C SER A 23 17.81 -26.73 -1.99
N LEU A 24 17.43 -27.92 -1.51
CA LEU A 24 17.52 -29.17 -2.27
C LEU A 24 16.61 -29.15 -3.51
N LEU A 25 15.41 -28.63 -3.39
CA LEU A 25 14.48 -28.48 -4.53
C LEU A 25 15.08 -27.56 -5.61
N LEU A 26 15.72 -26.49 -5.21
CA LEU A 26 16.37 -25.55 -6.14
C LEU A 26 17.65 -26.10 -6.77
N GLU A 27 18.25 -27.15 -6.22
CA GLU A 27 19.40 -27.88 -6.81
C GLU A 27 18.97 -28.90 -7.85
N GLN A 28 17.78 -29.45 -7.70
CA GLN A 28 17.24 -30.33 -8.73
C GLN A 28 16.87 -29.46 -9.92
N GLU A 29 17.28 -29.84 -11.12
CA GLU A 29 16.98 -29.10 -12.37
C GLU A 29 15.47 -28.88 -12.53
N SER A 30 14.95 -27.90 -11.84
CA SER A 30 13.56 -27.41 -12.00
C SER A 30 13.57 -26.40 -13.15
N SER A 31 13.65 -26.92 -14.38
CA SER A 31 13.66 -26.09 -15.57
C SER A 31 12.45 -25.16 -15.58
N GLY A 32 12.72 -23.86 -15.40
CA GLY A 32 11.73 -22.79 -15.51
C GLY A 32 10.92 -22.47 -14.26
N LEU A 33 11.26 -23.00 -13.07
CA LEU A 33 10.66 -22.54 -11.82
C LEU A 33 11.32 -21.24 -11.36
N PHE A 34 10.51 -20.19 -11.24
CA PHE A 34 10.94 -18.92 -10.64
C PHE A 34 10.48 -18.86 -9.17
N VAL A 35 11.39 -18.55 -8.26
CA VAL A 35 11.08 -18.49 -6.82
C VAL A 35 11.32 -17.08 -6.30
N ILE A 36 10.30 -16.52 -5.64
CA ILE A 36 10.33 -15.22 -4.98
C ILE A 36 10.16 -15.42 -3.48
N LEU A 37 11.08 -14.85 -2.69
CA LEU A 37 10.96 -14.76 -1.25
C LEU A 37 10.55 -13.35 -0.89
N GLU A 38 9.41 -13.19 -0.24
CA GLU A 38 8.91 -11.91 0.25
C GLU A 38 9.04 -11.84 1.77
N GLY A 39 9.43 -10.68 2.29
CA GLY A 39 9.54 -10.46 3.72
C GLY A 39 10.14 -9.10 4.04
N THR A 40 10.31 -8.83 5.35
CA THR A 40 10.95 -7.58 5.79
C THR A 40 12.44 -7.56 5.41
N SER A 41 12.96 -6.39 5.06
CA SER A 41 14.39 -6.24 4.70
C SER A 41 15.34 -6.77 5.77
N LYS A 42 14.96 -6.65 7.06
CA LYS A 42 15.74 -7.18 8.19
C LYS A 42 15.62 -8.70 8.27
N GLY A 43 14.40 -9.22 8.07
CA GLY A 43 14.09 -10.64 8.14
C GLY A 43 14.78 -11.41 7.01
N ILE A 44 14.63 -10.95 5.77
CA ILE A 44 15.27 -11.56 4.59
C ILE A 44 16.79 -11.53 4.73
N ARG A 45 17.39 -10.43 5.18
CA ARG A 45 18.85 -10.39 5.44
C ARG A 45 19.28 -11.42 6.48
N LYS A 46 18.49 -11.60 7.56
CA LYS A 46 18.77 -12.61 8.58
C LYS A 46 18.64 -14.03 8.03
N LEU A 47 17.61 -14.28 7.23
CA LEU A 47 17.41 -15.57 6.55
C LEU A 47 18.61 -15.90 5.65
N MET A 48 19.03 -14.99 4.77
CA MET A 48 20.16 -15.17 3.87
C MET A 48 21.49 -15.34 4.62
N ALA A 49 21.67 -14.66 5.75
CA ALA A 49 22.85 -14.82 6.59
C ALA A 49 22.90 -16.16 7.35
N SER A 50 21.78 -16.86 7.48
CA SER A 50 21.70 -18.13 8.20
C SER A 50 22.24 -19.32 7.40
N ASP A 51 22.22 -19.24 6.07
CA ASP A 51 22.70 -20.29 5.17
C ASP A 51 23.27 -19.67 3.89
N GLU A 52 24.60 -19.70 3.75
CA GLU A 52 25.30 -19.14 2.60
C GLU A 52 25.02 -19.90 1.30
N GLY A 53 24.81 -21.20 1.37
CA GLY A 53 24.45 -22.04 0.21
C GLY A 53 23.08 -21.68 -0.34
N PHE A 54 22.12 -21.47 0.55
CA PHE A 54 20.78 -21.00 0.20
C PHE A 54 20.81 -19.59 -0.39
N ALA A 55 21.54 -18.67 0.24
CA ALA A 55 21.65 -17.29 -0.22
C ALA A 55 22.21 -17.18 -1.64
N LYS A 56 23.16 -18.01 -2.01
CA LYS A 56 23.76 -18.03 -3.37
C LYS A 56 22.77 -18.39 -4.48
N LYS A 57 21.63 -18.98 -4.15
CA LYS A 57 20.59 -19.32 -5.12
C LYS A 57 19.70 -18.13 -5.51
N PHE A 58 19.75 -17.05 -4.71
CA PHE A 58 18.98 -15.82 -4.94
C PHE A 58 19.94 -14.70 -5.32
N THR A 59 20.08 -14.45 -6.62
CA THR A 59 21.02 -13.47 -7.18
C THR A 59 20.46 -12.07 -7.27
N GLU A 60 19.13 -11.95 -7.28
CA GLU A 60 18.41 -10.68 -7.44
C GLU A 60 17.70 -10.31 -6.15
N SER A 61 17.69 -9.02 -5.84
CA SER A 61 16.95 -8.46 -4.71
C SER A 61 16.26 -7.17 -5.11
N ILE A 62 14.96 -7.11 -4.86
CA ILE A 62 14.14 -5.92 -5.09
C ILE A 62 13.75 -5.36 -3.73
N SER A 63 14.11 -4.11 -3.47
CA SER A 63 13.66 -3.39 -2.27
C SER A 63 12.49 -2.49 -2.62
N VAL A 64 11.37 -2.69 -1.95
CA VAL A 64 10.21 -1.80 -2.03
C VAL A 64 10.31 -0.82 -0.86
N PRO A 65 10.64 0.46 -1.10
CA PRO A 65 10.69 1.45 -0.03
C PRO A 65 9.30 1.71 0.54
N ILE A 66 9.25 2.14 1.79
CA ILE A 66 8.00 2.67 2.38
C ILE A 66 7.61 3.96 1.66
N PHE A 67 6.32 4.15 1.49
CA PHE A 67 5.80 5.37 0.89
C PHE A 67 6.03 6.58 1.80
N THR A 68 6.42 7.70 1.20
CA THR A 68 6.44 9.01 1.85
C THR A 68 5.00 9.55 1.96
N ASN A 69 4.78 10.51 2.89
CA ASN A 69 3.48 11.16 3.00
C ASN A 69 3.04 11.82 1.69
N ASP A 70 3.96 12.40 0.92
CA ASP A 70 3.66 13.04 -0.37
C ASP A 70 3.19 12.02 -1.43
N GLU A 71 3.80 10.84 -1.46
CA GLU A 71 3.39 9.74 -2.34
C GLU A 71 2.01 9.21 -1.94
N LEU A 72 1.75 9.06 -0.64
CA LEU A 72 0.45 8.65 -0.11
C LEU A 72 -0.65 9.67 -0.41
N VAL A 73 -0.38 10.96 -0.29
CA VAL A 73 -1.30 12.04 -0.68
C VAL A 73 -1.55 12.02 -2.19
N THR A 74 -0.50 11.82 -2.99
CA THR A 74 -0.63 11.70 -4.45
C THR A 74 -1.50 10.50 -4.83
N PHE A 75 -1.30 9.38 -4.17
CA PHE A 75 -2.14 8.19 -4.33
C PHE A 75 -3.61 8.47 -3.96
N ALA A 76 -3.87 9.11 -2.80
CA ALA A 76 -5.22 9.46 -2.37
C ALA A 76 -5.94 10.36 -3.38
N ARG A 77 -5.24 11.34 -3.96
CA ARG A 77 -5.77 12.21 -5.04
C ARG A 77 -6.11 11.42 -6.30
N SER A 78 -5.29 10.44 -6.67
CA SER A 78 -5.54 9.59 -7.83
C SER A 78 -6.74 8.67 -7.59
N TYR A 79 -6.78 8.02 -6.44
CA TYR A 79 -7.87 7.14 -6.04
C TYR A 79 -9.21 7.88 -5.94
N SER A 80 -9.25 9.03 -5.28
CA SER A 80 -10.48 9.85 -5.21
C SER A 80 -10.96 10.27 -6.60
N ARG A 81 -10.04 10.57 -7.52
CA ARG A 81 -10.37 10.95 -8.90
C ARG A 81 -11.01 9.79 -9.68
N GLU A 82 -10.52 8.58 -9.50
CA GLU A 82 -11.11 7.37 -10.11
C GLU A 82 -12.54 7.13 -9.64
N LEU A 83 -12.83 7.51 -8.39
CA LEU A 83 -14.18 7.44 -7.80
C LEU A 83 -15.08 8.63 -8.15
N GLY A 84 -14.62 9.59 -8.97
CA GLY A 84 -15.39 10.77 -9.37
C GLY A 84 -15.34 11.94 -8.38
N TYR A 85 -14.37 11.93 -7.46
CA TYR A 85 -14.17 12.99 -6.47
C TYR A 85 -12.89 13.77 -6.73
N LYS A 86 -12.83 15.00 -6.18
CA LYS A 86 -11.61 15.83 -6.14
C LYS A 86 -11.36 16.28 -4.71
N ILE A 87 -10.15 16.06 -4.22
CA ILE A 87 -9.72 16.60 -2.92
C ILE A 87 -9.35 18.06 -3.11
N ASP A 88 -9.99 18.96 -2.35
CA ASP A 88 -9.67 20.39 -2.31
C ASP A 88 -8.26 20.63 -1.77
N ASP A 89 -7.62 21.73 -2.18
CA ASP A 89 -6.25 22.04 -1.74
C ASP A 89 -6.17 22.29 -0.24
N MET A 90 -7.21 22.85 0.39
CA MET A 90 -7.28 22.97 1.85
C MET A 90 -7.45 21.62 2.54
N ALA A 91 -8.20 20.70 1.92
CA ALA A 91 -8.40 19.35 2.41
C ALA A 91 -7.14 18.49 2.35
N VAL A 92 -6.19 18.82 1.48
CA VAL A 92 -4.89 18.12 1.40
C VAL A 92 -4.12 18.22 2.71
N LEU A 93 -4.18 19.34 3.41
CA LEU A 93 -3.50 19.51 4.71
C LEU A 93 -4.14 18.59 5.78
N ALA A 94 -5.46 18.50 5.83
CA ALA A 94 -6.16 17.59 6.73
C ALA A 94 -5.83 16.12 6.41
N LEU A 95 -5.87 15.76 5.13
CA LEU A 95 -5.47 14.44 4.66
C LEU A 95 -4.02 14.11 5.06
N TYR A 96 -3.08 15.05 4.82
CA TYR A 96 -1.67 14.88 5.19
C TYR A 96 -1.50 14.66 6.69
N ASN A 97 -2.18 15.45 7.52
CA ASN A 97 -2.16 15.30 8.98
C ASN A 97 -2.73 13.95 9.39
N ARG A 98 -3.81 13.49 8.76
CA ARG A 98 -4.42 12.20 9.05
C ARG A 98 -3.50 11.04 8.69
N ILE A 99 -2.86 11.07 7.53
CA ILE A 99 -1.85 10.09 7.11
C ILE A 99 -0.66 10.10 8.10
N SER A 100 -0.16 11.28 8.47
CA SER A 100 0.96 11.41 9.42
C SER A 100 0.63 10.85 10.81
N ASN A 101 -0.61 10.97 11.24
CA ASN A 101 -1.04 10.47 12.57
C ASN A 101 -1.13 8.96 12.64
N ILE A 102 -1.42 8.28 11.52
CA ILE A 102 -1.44 6.81 11.46
C ILE A 102 -0.06 6.23 11.17
N GLN A 103 0.83 7.02 10.57
CA GLN A 103 2.21 6.59 10.29
C GLN A 103 2.99 6.46 11.60
N ARG A 104 3.43 5.24 11.92
CA ARG A 104 4.22 4.93 13.11
C ARG A 104 5.66 4.63 12.73
N LEU A 105 6.57 4.80 13.67
CA LEU A 105 8.00 4.56 13.47
C LEU A 105 8.33 3.10 13.10
N ASP A 106 7.49 2.16 13.50
CA ASP A 106 7.65 0.72 13.35
C ASP A 106 6.71 0.11 12.31
N GLN A 107 5.73 0.88 11.83
CA GLN A 107 4.73 0.41 10.87
C GLN A 107 4.47 1.47 9.81
N ALA A 108 4.82 1.15 8.58
CA ALA A 108 4.55 2.01 7.43
C ALA A 108 3.04 2.07 7.14
N THR A 109 2.54 3.24 6.79
CA THR A 109 1.18 3.41 6.29
C THR A 109 1.03 2.71 4.94
N THR A 110 0.01 1.88 4.83
CA THR A 110 -0.29 1.11 3.63
C THR A 110 -1.22 1.88 2.69
N LEU A 111 -1.24 1.50 1.41
CA LEU A 111 -2.20 2.05 0.44
C LEU A 111 -3.65 1.73 0.83
N THR A 112 -3.89 0.59 1.50
CA THR A 112 -5.22 0.22 2.01
C THR A 112 -5.72 1.20 3.05
N GLU A 113 -4.88 1.56 4.04
CA GLU A 113 -5.24 2.56 5.05
C GLU A 113 -5.53 3.93 4.43
N VAL A 114 -4.80 4.31 3.37
CA VAL A 114 -5.09 5.56 2.65
C VAL A 114 -6.40 5.48 1.87
N LYS A 115 -6.74 4.33 1.28
CA LYS A 115 -8.07 4.11 0.67
C LYS A 115 -9.17 4.26 1.70
N ASP A 116 -9.03 3.62 2.86
CA ASP A 116 -10.02 3.71 3.95
C ASP A 116 -10.27 5.16 4.38
N ILE A 117 -9.19 5.98 4.47
CA ILE A 117 -9.33 7.42 4.77
C ILE A 117 -10.15 8.16 3.71
N VAL A 118 -9.91 7.87 2.43
CA VAL A 118 -10.63 8.51 1.33
C VAL A 118 -12.09 8.04 1.30
N ASP A 119 -12.32 6.75 1.47
CA ASP A 119 -13.66 6.16 1.48
C ASP A 119 -14.51 6.72 2.64
N GLU A 120 -13.92 6.85 3.85
CA GLU A 120 -14.57 7.52 4.97
C GLU A 120 -14.91 9.00 4.67
N ALA A 121 -14.02 9.72 3.99
CA ALA A 121 -14.29 11.11 3.61
C ALA A 121 -15.43 11.21 2.58
N ILE A 122 -15.51 10.27 1.65
CA ILE A 122 -16.62 10.14 0.69
C ILE A 122 -17.93 9.85 1.41
N ASP A 123 -17.90 8.92 2.38
CA ASP A 123 -19.08 8.57 3.17
C ASP A 123 -19.57 9.75 4.00
N ARG A 124 -18.69 10.52 4.61
CA ARG A 124 -19.05 11.75 5.35
C ARG A 124 -19.64 12.82 4.43
N GLU A 125 -19.06 12.99 3.24
CA GLU A 125 -19.64 13.88 2.23
C GLU A 125 -21.06 13.42 1.87
N ALA A 126 -21.24 12.12 1.60
CA ALA A 126 -22.53 11.55 1.20
C ALA A 126 -23.60 11.66 2.30
N HIS A 127 -23.23 11.44 3.55
CA HIS A 127 -24.14 11.44 4.72
C HIS A 127 -24.35 12.83 5.34
N GLY A 128 -23.79 13.88 4.77
CA GLY A 128 -23.85 15.27 5.27
C GLY A 128 -25.24 15.91 5.41
N GLY A 129 -26.31 15.12 5.33
CA GLY A 129 -27.70 15.39 5.74
C GLY A 129 -28.31 16.71 5.23
N ILE A 130 -29.23 17.28 6.02
CA ILE A 130 -30.04 18.50 5.70
C ILE A 130 -29.16 19.73 5.38
N LYS A 131 -27.93 19.79 5.91
CA LYS A 131 -26.93 20.84 5.55
C LYS A 131 -26.49 20.76 4.08
N LYS A 132 -26.63 19.60 3.44
CA LYS A 132 -26.33 19.40 2.02
C LYS A 132 -27.31 20.16 1.12
N ALA A 133 -28.60 20.19 1.46
CA ALA A 133 -29.63 20.89 0.69
C ALA A 133 -29.37 22.41 0.63
N ILE A 134 -28.87 23.01 1.72
CA ILE A 134 -28.54 24.44 1.80
C ILE A 134 -27.23 24.75 1.10
N SER A 135 -26.22 23.85 1.17
CA SER A 135 -24.92 24.06 0.53
C SER A 135 -24.94 23.90 -0.98
N ILE A 136 -25.90 23.15 -1.53
CA ILE A 136 -26.13 23.06 -2.98
C ILE A 136 -26.56 24.41 -3.56
N LEU A 137 -27.23 25.24 -2.77
CA LEU A 137 -27.70 26.57 -3.19
C LEU A 137 -26.61 27.66 -3.08
N THR A 138 -25.54 27.44 -2.32
CA THR A 138 -24.59 28.52 -1.96
C THR A 138 -23.13 28.30 -2.37
N ALA A 139 -22.72 27.09 -2.72
CA ALA A 139 -21.37 26.84 -3.19
C ALA A 139 -21.36 25.62 -4.12
N SER A 140 -20.87 25.82 -5.34
CA SER A 140 -20.63 24.71 -6.27
C SER A 140 -19.72 23.68 -5.59
N ARG A 141 -20.25 22.47 -5.33
CA ARG A 141 -19.46 21.32 -4.88
C ARG A 141 -18.92 20.51 -6.04
N TYR A 142 -19.16 20.96 -7.24
CA TYR A 142 -18.72 20.32 -8.46
C TYR A 142 -17.57 21.15 -9.06
N THR A 143 -16.62 20.46 -9.59
CA THR A 143 -15.59 21.06 -10.45
C THR A 143 -16.18 21.28 -11.85
N ASP A 144 -15.44 22.00 -12.72
CA ASP A 144 -15.78 22.15 -14.14
C ASP A 144 -15.91 20.78 -14.86
N ASP A 145 -15.34 19.73 -14.28
CA ASP A 145 -15.40 18.32 -14.77
C ASP A 145 -16.50 17.49 -14.09
N ASP A 146 -17.50 18.11 -13.49
CA ASP A 146 -18.62 17.44 -12.76
C ASP A 146 -18.20 16.53 -11.58
N ARG A 147 -17.01 16.72 -11.01
CA ARG A 147 -16.55 15.96 -9.84
C ARG A 147 -17.00 16.59 -8.54
N ILE A 148 -17.36 15.74 -7.58
CA ILE A 148 -17.70 16.18 -6.23
C ILE A 148 -16.41 16.54 -5.47
N VAL A 149 -16.41 17.70 -4.77
CA VAL A 149 -15.25 18.20 -4.03
C VAL A 149 -15.28 17.72 -2.57
N LEU A 150 -14.29 16.93 -2.17
CA LEU A 150 -14.01 16.59 -0.77
C LEU A 150 -13.27 17.77 -0.10
N ARG A 151 -13.79 18.22 1.03
CA ARG A 151 -13.29 19.37 1.79
C ARG A 151 -12.62 18.94 3.08
N GLU A 152 -11.92 19.87 3.73
CA GLU A 152 -11.21 19.65 5.00
C GLU A 152 -12.05 18.88 6.03
N LYS A 153 -13.29 19.31 6.27
CA LYS A 153 -14.23 18.70 7.21
C LYS A 153 -14.58 17.23 6.90
N ASP A 154 -14.40 16.79 5.67
CA ASP A 154 -14.70 15.42 5.26
C ASP A 154 -13.54 14.49 5.69
N PHE A 155 -12.36 15.05 6.02
CA PHE A 155 -11.18 14.34 6.54
C PHE A 155 -11.00 14.48 8.07
N GLU A 156 -11.79 15.27 8.75
CA GLU A 156 -11.77 15.40 10.21
C GLU A 156 -12.56 14.22 10.84
#